data_c503e47b2694ab489ceb094d0b31c21c
#
_entry.id   c503e47b2694ab489ceb094d0b31c21c
#
_cell.length_a   1.000
_cell.length_b   1.000
_cell.length_c   1.000
_cell.angle_alpha   90.00
_cell.angle_beta   90.00
_cell.angle_gamma   90.00
#
_symmetry.space_group_name_H-M   'P 1'
#
loop_
_entity.id
_entity.type
_entity.pdbx_description
1 polymer ?
#
loop_
_entity_poly.entity_id
_entity_poly.type
_entity_poly.pdbx_seq_one_letter_code
_entity_poly.pdbx_strand_id
1 'polypeptide(L)'
;MLLLLLALAVSAQAGAQDEDTATDTLLVGETPADELQVQVKGFLDTYHAARTEGKGEWLASRTRARGELTLEKGGARLFVSMNAIYNALLKEQTGITLREAYLSYANAHVDLRAGRQIIIWGVADALRLTDQISPMDYTEFLAQDYDDIRTPVNAFRLRLVRQAFNVELVCIPVSDFFIQPTDERNPWATHIDAPMPYTFDLDSRKPKTRLRNVEFGGRLSVNLSGIDFSFCGLHTWNKMPAFSYAVDPAGAAMTVVGHYRRLTMFGTDVSFPIGRFVVRGELAANLNEVQNAEFGSEVQGRNVFNALLGVDWYVGNDWMLSAQYAHKHVGGSLAGLSVLRNTGVATVRVSKELFRNTLALSSFAYIDVSHGGVFNRLSCKYDLNDQISLTAGYDYFHADAGMFAMYSRNSEVWVKLKYGF
;
A
#
# COMPACT_ATOMS: atom_id res chain seq x y z
N MET A 1 -3.29 31.24 13.88
CA MET A 1 -2.49 30.49 14.89
C MET A 1 -1.71 29.33 14.27
N LEU A 2 -2.17 28.72 13.19
CA LEU A 2 -1.43 27.66 12.48
C LEU A 2 -0.25 28.18 11.62
N LEU A 3 -0.34 29.40 11.11
CA LEU A 3 0.72 30.08 10.32
C LEU A 3 1.90 30.58 11.17
N LEU A 4 1.73 30.74 12.49
CA LEU A 4 2.81 31.18 13.38
C LEU A 4 3.72 30.04 13.85
N LEU A 5 3.25 28.80 13.83
CA LEU A 5 4.06 27.62 14.14
C LEU A 5 4.97 27.19 12.97
N LEU A 6 4.63 27.56 11.72
CA LEU A 6 5.46 27.35 10.54
C LEU A 6 6.64 28.32 10.42
N ALA A 7 6.57 29.50 11.05
CA ALA A 7 7.61 30.54 10.97
C ALA A 7 8.79 30.32 11.93
N LEU A 8 8.68 29.44 12.93
CA LEU A 8 9.74 29.14 13.90
C LEU A 8 10.64 27.96 13.51
N ALA A 9 10.33 27.24 12.43
CA ALA A 9 11.11 26.09 11.95
C ALA A 9 12.15 26.43 10.87
N VAL A 10 12.28 27.66 10.45
CA VAL A 10 13.13 28.07 9.29
C VAL A 10 14.63 28.20 9.66
N SER A 11 15.05 27.94 10.88
CA SER A 11 16.45 28.12 11.30
C SER A 11 17.23 26.83 11.63
N ALA A 12 16.75 25.65 11.26
CA ALA A 12 17.49 24.39 11.45
C ALA A 12 17.91 23.80 10.10
N GLN A 13 19.20 23.82 9.89
CA GLN A 13 20.04 23.33 8.80
C GLN A 13 19.44 22.27 7.86
N ALA A 14 19.45 22.61 6.56
CA ALA A 14 19.19 21.75 5.43
C ALA A 14 20.26 20.62 5.31
N GLY A 15 19.81 19.38 5.38
CA GLY A 15 20.51 18.21 4.91
C GLY A 15 19.53 17.39 4.10
N ALA A 16 19.61 17.50 2.78
CA ALA A 16 18.83 16.69 1.87
C ALA A 16 19.30 15.23 1.92
N GLN A 17 18.40 14.32 2.16
CA GLN A 17 18.57 12.91 1.81
C GLN A 17 17.28 12.41 1.16
N ASP A 18 17.48 11.69 0.04
CA ASP A 18 16.43 11.07 -0.78
C ASP A 18 15.49 10.18 0.05
N GLU A 19 14.18 10.34 -0.21
CA GLU A 19 13.15 9.38 0.22
C GLU A 19 13.27 8.10 -0.61
N ASP A 20 14.31 7.32 -0.36
CA ASP A 20 14.26 5.91 -0.65
C ASP A 20 13.47 5.20 0.44
N THR A 21 12.59 4.31 -0.01
CA THR A 21 11.89 3.29 0.80
C THR A 21 12.59 3.06 2.11
N ALA A 22 11.92 3.41 3.23
CA ALA A 22 12.44 3.17 4.56
C ALA A 22 12.68 1.67 4.76
N THR A 23 13.72 1.16 4.13
CA THR A 23 14.44 0.01 4.61
C THR A 23 14.94 0.44 5.97
N ASP A 24 14.36 -0.15 6.98
CA ASP A 24 14.67 -0.03 8.40
C ASP A 24 16.12 -0.51 8.60
N THR A 25 17.08 0.24 8.05
CA THR A 25 18.50 -0.03 8.19
C THR A 25 18.83 0.35 9.62
N LEU A 26 18.90 -0.66 10.47
CA LEU A 26 19.49 -0.52 11.79
C LEU A 26 20.92 0.00 11.60
N LEU A 27 21.14 1.27 11.89
CA LEU A 27 22.47 1.83 12.03
C LEU A 27 23.12 1.15 13.26
N VAL A 28 23.78 0.03 13.00
CA VAL A 28 24.58 -0.67 14.01
C VAL A 28 25.87 0.10 14.15
N GLY A 29 26.01 0.91 15.20
CA GLY A 29 27.32 1.40 15.56
C GLY A 29 27.43 2.75 16.27
N GLU A 30 26.38 3.56 16.36
CA GLU A 30 26.47 4.80 17.14
C GLU A 30 25.93 4.59 18.55
N THR A 31 26.73 5.00 19.54
CA THR A 31 26.28 5.09 20.94
C THR A 31 25.12 6.07 20.97
N PRO A 32 23.91 5.68 21.46
CA PRO A 32 22.77 6.57 21.48
C PRO A 32 23.13 7.89 22.17
N ALA A 33 22.85 9.03 21.53
CA ALA A 33 23.11 10.33 22.10
C ALA A 33 22.32 10.48 23.40
N ASP A 34 22.97 10.90 24.46
CA ASP A 34 22.36 11.10 25.78
C ASP A 34 21.49 12.38 25.82
N GLU A 35 21.61 13.23 24.80
CA GLU A 35 20.80 14.43 24.62
C GLU A 35 19.56 14.18 23.78
N LEU A 36 18.47 14.89 24.11
CA LEU A 36 17.23 14.85 23.34
C LEU A 36 17.47 15.45 21.94
N GLN A 37 17.31 14.64 20.92
CA GLN A 37 17.31 15.07 19.53
C GLN A 37 15.87 15.30 19.08
N VAL A 38 15.62 16.43 18.41
CA VAL A 38 14.32 16.81 17.84
C VAL A 38 14.50 17.00 16.35
N GLN A 39 13.80 16.21 15.55
CA GLN A 39 13.77 16.36 14.11
C GLN A 39 12.35 16.66 13.65
N VAL A 40 12.20 17.68 12.82
CA VAL A 40 10.95 18.03 12.14
C VAL A 40 11.21 17.98 10.65
N LYS A 41 10.42 17.22 9.95
CA LYS A 41 10.42 17.12 8.48
C LYS A 41 8.99 17.30 7.99
N GLY A 42 8.85 17.60 6.70
CA GLY A 42 7.54 17.64 6.11
C GLY A 42 7.57 18.04 4.65
N PHE A 43 6.40 18.07 4.07
CA PHE A 43 6.22 18.55 2.71
C PHE A 43 4.84 19.18 2.52
N LEU A 44 4.75 20.00 1.51
CA LEU A 44 3.51 20.48 0.91
C LEU A 44 3.45 19.97 -0.51
N ASP A 45 2.40 19.24 -0.89
CA ASP A 45 2.16 18.85 -2.26
C ASP A 45 0.78 19.28 -2.76
N THR A 46 0.68 19.48 -4.06
CA THR A 46 -0.59 19.62 -4.74
C THR A 46 -0.63 18.67 -5.93
N TYR A 47 -1.74 17.94 -6.08
CA TYR A 47 -1.95 16.94 -7.12
C TYR A 47 -3.27 17.20 -7.84
N HIS A 48 -3.19 17.27 -9.15
CA HIS A 48 -4.34 17.51 -10.01
C HIS A 48 -4.33 16.52 -11.17
N ALA A 49 -5.46 15.87 -11.42
CA ALA A 49 -5.63 14.91 -12.50
C ALA A 49 -6.93 15.17 -13.24
N ALA A 50 -6.88 15.12 -14.56
CA ALA A 50 -8.03 15.30 -15.43
C ALA A 50 -8.15 14.14 -16.41
N ARG A 51 -9.37 13.66 -16.59
CA ARG A 51 -9.70 12.59 -17.53
C ARG A 51 -9.33 13.02 -18.95
N THR A 52 -8.73 12.10 -19.71
CA THR A 52 -8.37 12.36 -21.12
C THR A 52 -9.51 12.05 -22.09
N GLU A 53 -10.51 11.28 -21.65
CA GLU A 53 -11.71 10.96 -22.41
C GLU A 53 -12.90 11.82 -21.96
N GLY A 54 -13.90 11.96 -22.82
CA GLY A 54 -15.12 12.72 -22.51
C GLY A 54 -14.89 14.22 -22.52
N LYS A 55 -15.30 14.93 -21.45
CA LYS A 55 -15.23 16.40 -21.34
C LYS A 55 -14.01 16.89 -20.53
N GLY A 56 -13.10 15.99 -20.16
CA GLY A 56 -11.94 16.34 -19.32
C GLY A 56 -12.31 16.62 -17.87
N GLU A 57 -13.20 15.84 -17.29
CA GLU A 57 -13.60 15.96 -15.89
C GLU A 57 -12.40 15.75 -14.96
N TRP A 58 -12.38 16.46 -13.84
CA TRP A 58 -11.40 16.24 -12.79
C TRP A 58 -11.57 14.86 -12.13
N LEU A 59 -10.50 14.08 -12.08
CA LEU A 59 -10.44 12.79 -11.38
C LEU A 59 -9.78 12.91 -10.00
N ALA A 60 -8.90 13.89 -9.82
CA ALA A 60 -8.33 14.27 -8.53
C ALA A 60 -8.00 15.75 -8.50
N SER A 61 -8.18 16.40 -7.34
CA SER A 61 -7.72 17.76 -7.10
C SER A 61 -7.55 17.95 -5.60
N ARG A 62 -6.31 17.86 -5.13
CA ARG A 62 -6.01 17.97 -3.71
C ARG A 62 -4.71 18.72 -3.44
N THR A 63 -4.65 19.35 -2.27
CA THR A 63 -3.43 19.90 -1.67
C THR A 63 -3.24 19.27 -0.31
N ARG A 64 -2.05 18.81 0.00
CA ARG A 64 -1.72 18.13 1.24
C ARG A 64 -0.45 18.72 1.85
N ALA A 65 -0.50 18.96 3.16
CA ALA A 65 0.68 19.18 3.98
C ALA A 65 0.89 17.95 4.87
N ARG A 66 2.09 17.38 4.88
CA ARG A 66 2.51 16.37 5.85
C ARG A 66 3.56 16.96 6.77
N GLY A 67 3.36 16.78 8.07
CA GLY A 67 4.34 17.11 9.09
C GLY A 67 4.73 15.87 9.87
N GLU A 68 6.03 15.68 10.11
CA GLU A 68 6.61 14.57 10.83
C GLU A 68 7.50 15.09 11.95
N LEU A 69 7.27 14.60 13.17
CA LEU A 69 8.05 14.91 14.36
C LEU A 69 8.71 13.63 14.84
N THR A 70 10.02 13.66 14.97
CA THR A 70 10.82 12.63 15.65
C THR A 70 11.48 13.23 16.89
N LEU A 71 11.20 12.63 18.05
CA LEU A 71 11.92 12.90 19.30
C LEU A 71 12.71 11.65 19.66
N GLU A 72 14.02 11.79 19.84
CA GLU A 72 14.90 10.66 20.13
C GLU A 72 15.85 10.97 21.28
N LYS A 73 15.96 10.04 22.24
CA LYS A 73 16.92 10.09 23.33
C LYS A 73 17.34 8.68 23.75
N GLY A 74 18.63 8.43 23.74
CA GLY A 74 19.14 7.09 24.00
C GLY A 74 18.61 6.10 22.97
N GLY A 75 18.06 4.99 23.27
CA GLY A 75 17.41 4.08 22.32
C GLY A 75 15.90 4.31 22.14
N ALA A 76 15.33 5.33 22.82
CA ALA A 76 13.89 5.61 22.80
C ALA A 76 13.56 6.67 21.75
N ARG A 77 12.52 6.44 20.97
CA ARG A 77 12.01 7.35 19.92
C ARG A 77 10.50 7.49 20.01
N LEU A 78 10.01 8.72 19.91
CA LEU A 78 8.62 9.03 19.58
C LEU A 78 8.57 9.54 18.14
N PHE A 79 7.74 8.93 17.32
CA PHE A 79 7.46 9.37 15.96
C PHE A 79 5.99 9.73 15.81
N VAL A 80 5.70 10.87 15.17
CA VAL A 80 4.35 11.30 14.83
C VAL A 80 4.35 11.86 13.42
N SER A 81 3.47 11.37 12.55
CA SER A 81 3.23 11.85 11.18
C SER A 81 1.75 12.20 10.99
N MET A 82 1.47 13.41 10.53
CA MET A 82 0.12 13.92 10.32
C MET A 82 -0.03 14.53 8.93
N ASN A 83 -1.20 14.32 8.33
CA ASN A 83 -1.59 14.98 7.09
C ASN A 83 -2.66 16.03 7.36
N ALA A 84 -2.54 17.20 6.74
CA ALA A 84 -3.61 18.15 6.55
C ALA A 84 -3.95 18.19 5.05
N ILE A 85 -5.18 17.82 4.68
CA ILE A 85 -5.61 17.63 3.30
C ILE A 85 -6.74 18.60 3.00
N TYR A 86 -6.65 19.28 1.88
CA TYR A 86 -7.76 19.94 1.22
C TYR A 86 -8.06 19.21 -0.09
N ASN A 87 -9.26 18.64 -0.23
CA ASN A 87 -9.71 17.96 -1.43
C ASN A 87 -10.88 18.74 -2.06
N ALA A 88 -10.68 19.24 -3.26
CA ALA A 88 -11.67 20.06 -3.95
C ALA A 88 -12.86 19.26 -4.50
N LEU A 89 -12.66 17.96 -4.78
CA LEU A 89 -13.70 17.07 -5.32
C LEU A 89 -14.44 16.34 -4.20
N LEU A 90 -13.71 15.77 -3.25
CA LEU A 90 -14.22 14.97 -2.15
C LEU A 90 -14.07 15.75 -0.85
N LYS A 91 -15.05 16.59 -0.53
CA LYS A 91 -15.00 17.49 0.64
C LYS A 91 -14.87 16.73 1.96
N GLU A 92 -15.40 15.53 2.03
CA GLU A 92 -15.29 14.62 3.17
C GLU A 92 -13.86 14.13 3.44
N GLN A 93 -12.98 14.20 2.44
CA GLN A 93 -11.54 13.93 2.57
C GLN A 93 -10.75 15.15 3.08
N THR A 94 -11.39 16.33 3.17
CA THR A 94 -10.76 17.54 3.68
C THR A 94 -10.68 17.47 5.21
N GLY A 95 -9.48 17.62 5.77
CA GLY A 95 -9.29 17.60 7.22
C GLY A 95 -7.86 17.28 7.62
N ILE A 96 -7.70 17.01 8.91
CA ILE A 96 -6.42 16.60 9.50
C ILE A 96 -6.55 15.13 9.89
N THR A 97 -5.57 14.31 9.45
CA THR A 97 -5.52 12.89 9.74
C THR A 97 -4.20 12.49 10.37
N LEU A 98 -4.25 11.64 11.39
CA LEU A 98 -3.08 11.00 11.97
C LEU A 98 -2.66 9.84 11.06
N ARG A 99 -1.49 9.96 10.43
CA ARG A 99 -0.91 8.88 9.63
C ARG A 99 -0.26 7.85 10.55
N GLU A 100 0.78 8.24 11.26
CA GLU A 100 1.49 7.34 12.18
C GLU A 100 1.74 8.03 13.52
N ALA A 101 1.70 7.27 14.61
CA ALA A 101 2.09 7.72 15.94
C ALA A 101 2.51 6.51 16.76
N TYR A 102 3.80 6.36 17.04
CA TYR A 102 4.31 5.25 17.83
C TYR A 102 5.49 5.65 18.72
N LEU A 103 5.61 4.91 19.81
CA LEU A 103 6.82 4.87 20.63
C LEU A 103 7.66 3.67 20.21
N SER A 104 8.95 3.85 20.11
CA SER A 104 9.88 2.76 19.89
C SER A 104 11.08 2.82 20.82
N TYR A 105 11.65 1.65 21.08
CA TYR A 105 12.91 1.49 21.77
C TYR A 105 13.78 0.48 21.01
N ALA A 106 14.95 0.89 20.61
CA ALA A 106 15.88 0.06 19.87
C ALA A 106 17.27 0.04 20.51
N ASN A 107 17.88 -1.14 20.47
CA ASN A 107 19.29 -1.34 20.79
C ASN A 107 19.87 -2.39 19.82
N ALA A 108 21.16 -2.78 20.02
CA ALA A 108 21.83 -3.75 19.13
C ALA A 108 21.11 -5.11 18.98
N HIS A 109 20.14 -5.45 19.82
CA HIS A 109 19.57 -6.79 19.88
C HIS A 109 18.04 -6.80 19.78
N VAL A 110 17.38 -5.69 20.08
CA VAL A 110 15.93 -5.58 20.21
C VAL A 110 15.46 -4.27 19.61
N ASP A 111 14.40 -4.32 18.80
CA ASP A 111 13.61 -3.17 18.35
C ASP A 111 12.14 -3.44 18.75
N LEU A 112 11.60 -2.59 19.61
CA LEU A 112 10.22 -2.64 20.08
C LEU A 112 9.49 -1.39 19.58
N ARG A 113 8.30 -1.56 18.98
CA ARG A 113 7.40 -0.44 18.60
C ARG A 113 6.00 -0.69 19.12
N ALA A 114 5.36 0.37 19.59
CA ALA A 114 3.99 0.32 20.05
C ALA A 114 3.23 1.57 19.59
N GLY A 115 2.14 1.39 18.87
CA GLY A 115 1.29 2.47 18.37
C GLY A 115 0.82 2.26 16.93
N ARG A 116 0.38 3.36 16.31
CA ARG A 116 -0.11 3.38 14.94
C ARG A 116 1.06 3.45 13.96
N GLN A 117 1.26 2.40 13.17
CA GLN A 117 2.43 2.23 12.30
C GLN A 117 2.09 1.45 11.04
N ILE A 118 2.85 1.68 9.97
CA ILE A 118 2.81 0.86 8.75
C ILE A 118 3.78 -0.31 8.93
N ILE A 119 3.33 -1.53 8.66
CA ILE A 119 4.13 -2.75 8.71
C ILE A 119 4.05 -3.44 7.35
N ILE A 120 5.20 -3.67 6.73
CA ILE A 120 5.33 -4.24 5.39
C ILE A 120 6.11 -5.55 5.48
N TRP A 121 5.56 -6.62 4.91
CA TRP A 121 6.24 -7.90 4.72
C TRP A 121 6.35 -8.20 3.21
N GLY A 122 7.30 -9.07 2.85
CA GLY A 122 7.51 -9.46 1.46
C GLY A 122 8.53 -8.60 0.71
N VAL A 123 8.84 -9.01 -0.51
CA VAL A 123 9.86 -8.42 -1.39
C VAL A 123 9.31 -8.01 -2.76
N ALA A 124 8.02 -8.25 -3.01
CA ALA A 124 7.35 -7.90 -4.26
C ALA A 124 7.17 -6.38 -4.39
N ASP A 125 7.37 -5.85 -5.58
CA ASP A 125 7.11 -4.46 -5.90
C ASP A 125 5.67 -4.28 -6.38
N ALA A 126 4.89 -3.49 -5.65
CA ALA A 126 3.49 -3.15 -5.94
C ALA A 126 2.50 -4.34 -5.99
N LEU A 127 2.94 -5.58 -5.75
CA LEU A 127 2.11 -6.76 -5.55
C LEU A 127 2.15 -7.18 -4.07
N ARG A 128 1.10 -7.85 -3.60
CA ARG A 128 0.96 -8.16 -2.18
C ARG A 128 0.57 -9.63 -2.01
N LEU A 129 1.57 -10.49 -1.77
CA LEU A 129 1.34 -11.89 -1.45
C LEU A 129 1.48 -12.12 0.05
N THR A 130 2.65 -11.82 0.62
CA THR A 130 2.95 -11.95 2.05
C THR A 130 2.70 -10.66 2.83
N ASP A 131 2.62 -9.49 2.15
CA ASP A 131 2.34 -8.18 2.73
C ASP A 131 0.83 -8.00 3.01
N GLN A 132 0.33 -8.57 4.12
CA GLN A 132 -1.10 -8.60 4.45
C GLN A 132 -1.46 -7.87 5.76
N ILE A 133 -0.50 -7.20 6.42
CA ILE A 133 -0.73 -6.55 7.71
C ILE A 133 -1.41 -5.19 7.52
N SER A 134 -0.76 -4.27 6.83
CA SER A 134 -1.28 -2.91 6.59
C SER A 134 -2.30 -2.92 5.45
N PRO A 135 -3.56 -2.50 5.67
CA PRO A 135 -4.55 -2.43 4.58
C PRO A 135 -4.22 -1.33 3.58
N MET A 136 -5.03 -1.19 2.54
CA MET A 136 -4.89 -0.17 1.49
C MET A 136 -6.11 0.76 1.47
N ASP A 137 -5.87 2.01 1.10
CA ASP A 137 -6.90 3.00 0.80
C ASP A 137 -7.04 3.13 -0.73
N TYR A 138 -8.16 2.65 -1.25
CA TYR A 138 -8.47 2.71 -2.68
C TYR A 138 -9.36 3.90 -3.05
N THR A 139 -9.42 4.94 -2.21
CA THR A 139 -10.23 6.14 -2.48
C THR A 139 -9.92 6.77 -3.84
N GLU A 140 -8.67 6.74 -4.28
CA GLU A 140 -8.24 7.16 -5.62
C GLU A 140 -7.64 5.98 -6.41
N PHE A 141 -7.96 4.75 -6.03
CA PHE A 141 -7.46 3.49 -6.60
C PHE A 141 -5.93 3.51 -6.78
N LEU A 142 -5.41 3.25 -7.99
CA LEU A 142 -3.98 3.24 -8.29
C LEU A 142 -3.46 4.59 -8.83
N ALA A 143 -4.30 5.62 -8.90
CA ALA A 143 -3.95 6.95 -9.38
C ALA A 143 -3.13 7.79 -8.39
N GLN A 144 -2.72 7.22 -7.26
CA GLN A 144 -1.85 7.87 -6.27
C GLN A 144 -0.54 7.09 -6.08
N ASP A 145 0.40 7.69 -5.36
CA ASP A 145 1.67 7.03 -5.08
C ASP A 145 1.44 5.77 -4.23
N TYR A 146 2.10 4.68 -4.58
CA TYR A 146 1.87 3.37 -3.95
C TYR A 146 2.11 3.38 -2.43
N ASP A 147 3.09 4.13 -1.95
CA ASP A 147 3.37 4.23 -0.52
C ASP A 147 2.30 5.01 0.26
N ASP A 148 1.61 5.93 -0.41
CA ASP A 148 0.52 6.69 0.21
C ASP A 148 -0.78 5.87 0.32
N ILE A 149 -0.95 4.84 -0.50
CA ILE A 149 -2.12 3.95 -0.46
C ILE A 149 -2.16 3.11 0.83
N ARG A 150 -1.00 2.78 1.43
CA ARG A 150 -0.97 1.99 2.66
C ARG A 150 -1.54 2.73 3.85
N THR A 151 -2.42 2.07 4.59
CA THR A 151 -2.97 2.58 5.85
C THR A 151 -2.26 1.94 7.04
N PRO A 152 -1.94 2.72 8.08
CA PRO A 152 -1.30 2.21 9.28
C PRO A 152 -2.26 1.36 10.12
N VAL A 153 -1.69 0.48 10.93
CA VAL A 153 -2.40 -0.35 11.92
C VAL A 153 -1.93 -0.02 13.33
N ASN A 154 -2.81 -0.18 14.33
CA ASN A 154 -2.44 -0.08 15.73
C ASN A 154 -1.82 -1.41 16.17
N ALA A 155 -0.51 -1.43 16.41
CA ALA A 155 0.23 -2.66 16.63
C ALA A 155 1.30 -2.55 17.72
N PHE A 156 1.60 -3.69 18.34
CA PHE A 156 2.84 -3.95 19.04
C PHE A 156 3.72 -4.78 18.12
N ARG A 157 4.96 -4.35 17.90
CA ARG A 157 5.96 -5.01 17.08
C ARG A 157 7.23 -5.20 17.89
N LEU A 158 7.71 -6.42 17.96
CA LEU A 158 8.96 -6.79 18.59
C LEU A 158 9.88 -7.44 17.56
N ARG A 159 11.08 -6.92 17.36
CA ARG A 159 12.13 -7.53 16.55
C ARG A 159 13.33 -7.91 17.43
N LEU A 160 13.73 -9.15 17.33
CA LEU A 160 14.96 -9.65 17.89
C LEU A 160 16.00 -9.73 16.77
N VAL A 161 17.06 -8.92 16.89
CA VAL A 161 18.05 -8.75 15.84
C VAL A 161 19.31 -9.55 16.19
N ARG A 162 19.81 -10.32 15.23
CA ARG A 162 21.06 -11.05 15.29
C ARG A 162 21.79 -10.89 13.96
N GLN A 163 23.07 -11.17 13.96
CA GLN A 163 23.92 -10.95 12.78
C GLN A 163 23.44 -11.70 11.53
N ALA A 164 22.95 -12.94 11.67
CA ALA A 164 22.54 -13.78 10.56
C ALA A 164 21.01 -13.90 10.39
N PHE A 165 20.22 -13.46 11.38
CA PHE A 165 18.76 -13.59 11.33
C PHE A 165 18.05 -12.58 12.22
N ASN A 166 16.80 -12.27 11.88
CA ASN A 166 15.91 -11.46 12.67
C ASN A 166 14.59 -12.22 12.90
N VAL A 167 14.06 -12.13 14.12
CA VAL A 167 12.72 -12.62 14.44
C VAL A 167 11.84 -11.43 14.73
N GLU A 168 10.76 -11.28 13.98
CA GLU A 168 9.74 -10.25 14.20
C GLU A 168 8.45 -10.89 14.70
N LEU A 169 7.85 -10.31 15.74
CA LEU A 169 6.54 -10.67 16.26
C LEU A 169 5.63 -9.44 16.21
N VAL A 170 4.40 -9.64 15.76
CA VAL A 170 3.41 -8.56 15.63
C VAL A 170 2.11 -8.98 16.33
N CYS A 171 1.52 -8.04 17.08
CA CYS A 171 0.21 -8.16 17.69
C CYS A 171 -0.62 -6.93 17.36
N ILE A 172 -1.82 -7.12 16.76
CA ILE A 172 -2.71 -6.05 16.31
C ILE A 172 -4.03 -6.18 17.09
N PRO A 173 -4.21 -5.39 18.17
CA PRO A 173 -5.41 -5.46 19.01
C PRO A 173 -6.69 -5.02 18.31
N VAL A 174 -6.58 -4.08 17.37
CA VAL A 174 -7.70 -3.49 16.64
C VAL A 174 -7.44 -3.64 15.15
N SER A 175 -8.32 -4.37 14.48
CA SER A 175 -8.19 -4.64 13.04
C SER A 175 -8.63 -3.43 12.21
N ASP A 176 -7.79 -3.03 11.27
CA ASP A 176 -8.10 -2.10 10.21
C ASP A 176 -8.35 -2.86 8.90
N PHE A 177 -9.19 -2.31 8.01
CA PHE A 177 -9.62 -2.94 6.76
C PHE A 177 -9.37 -1.99 5.59
N PHE A 178 -9.41 -2.53 4.36
CA PHE A 178 -9.32 -1.73 3.14
C PHE A 178 -10.41 -0.66 3.11
N ILE A 179 -10.03 0.54 2.68
CA ILE A 179 -10.96 1.61 2.40
C ILE A 179 -11.34 1.50 0.92
N GLN A 180 -12.63 1.27 0.68
CA GLN A 180 -13.20 1.22 -0.66
C GLN A 180 -14.14 2.39 -0.86
N PRO A 181 -13.97 3.18 -1.92
CA PRO A 181 -14.88 4.26 -2.23
C PRO A 181 -16.21 3.69 -2.74
N THR A 182 -17.30 4.03 -2.07
CA THR A 182 -18.65 3.61 -2.45
C THR A 182 -19.57 4.81 -2.75
N ASP A 183 -19.08 6.02 -2.60
CA ASP A 183 -19.80 7.25 -2.95
C ASP A 183 -19.69 7.52 -4.45
N GLU A 184 -20.81 7.53 -5.13
CA GLU A 184 -20.90 7.74 -6.60
C GLU A 184 -20.31 9.08 -7.07
N ARG A 185 -20.15 10.07 -6.17
CA ARG A 185 -19.47 11.33 -6.48
C ARG A 185 -17.98 11.17 -6.65
N ASN A 186 -17.41 10.08 -6.11
CA ASN A 186 -16.01 9.76 -6.29
C ASN A 186 -15.80 9.16 -7.68
N PRO A 187 -14.94 9.74 -8.55
CA PRO A 187 -14.64 9.17 -9.87
C PRO A 187 -14.04 7.76 -9.82
N TRP A 188 -13.52 7.36 -8.66
CA TRP A 188 -12.91 6.05 -8.40
C TRP A 188 -13.83 5.11 -7.61
N ALA A 189 -15.13 5.45 -7.51
CA ALA A 189 -16.09 4.63 -6.77
C ALA A 189 -16.14 3.21 -7.33
N THR A 190 -16.29 2.25 -6.41
CA THR A 190 -16.56 0.85 -6.77
C THR A 190 -17.94 0.74 -7.37
N HIS A 191 -18.02 0.26 -8.60
CA HIS A 191 -19.28 -0.01 -9.31
C HIS A 191 -19.50 -1.50 -9.46
N ILE A 192 -20.76 -1.90 -9.42
CA ILE A 192 -21.20 -3.26 -9.70
C ILE A 192 -22.19 -3.18 -10.86
N ASP A 193 -21.99 -4.02 -11.87
CA ASP A 193 -22.98 -4.19 -12.93
C ASP A 193 -24.16 -4.99 -12.37
N ALA A 194 -25.22 -4.27 -12.04
CA ALA A 194 -26.38 -4.81 -11.37
C ALA A 194 -27.68 -4.45 -12.14
N PRO A 195 -28.65 -5.39 -12.23
CA PRO A 195 -29.91 -5.16 -12.95
C PRO A 195 -30.89 -4.24 -12.19
N MET A 196 -30.54 -3.82 -10.97
CA MET A 196 -31.40 -3.00 -10.09
C MET A 196 -30.57 -2.01 -9.27
N PRO A 197 -31.17 -0.95 -8.70
CA PRO A 197 -30.49 -0.05 -7.78
C PRO A 197 -29.87 -0.79 -6.60
N TYR A 198 -28.69 -0.37 -6.15
CA TYR A 198 -28.00 -1.01 -5.03
C TYR A 198 -27.34 0.00 -4.08
N THR A 199 -27.07 -0.48 -2.88
CA THR A 199 -26.31 0.22 -1.86
C THR A 199 -25.24 -0.71 -1.28
N PHE A 200 -24.18 -0.14 -0.68
CA PHE A 200 -23.14 -0.92 -0.01
C PHE A 200 -23.34 -0.94 1.50
N ASP A 201 -23.22 -2.10 2.10
CA ASP A 201 -23.02 -2.31 3.54
C ASP A 201 -21.66 -2.96 3.78
N LEU A 202 -20.65 -2.16 3.98
CA LEU A 202 -19.28 -2.63 4.25
C LEU A 202 -18.97 -2.74 5.73
N ASP A 203 -19.82 -2.23 6.62
CA ASP A 203 -19.50 -2.03 8.04
C ASP A 203 -20.22 -3.02 8.96
N SER A 204 -21.43 -3.41 8.66
CA SER A 204 -22.26 -4.21 9.57
C SER A 204 -21.62 -5.53 9.98
N ARG A 205 -20.80 -6.11 9.13
CA ARG A 205 -20.12 -7.41 9.35
C ARG A 205 -18.63 -7.28 9.69
N LYS A 206 -18.11 -6.08 9.89
CA LYS A 206 -16.73 -5.89 10.38
C LYS A 206 -16.58 -6.51 11.78
N PRO A 207 -15.46 -7.19 12.04
CA PRO A 207 -15.15 -7.72 13.36
C PRO A 207 -15.09 -6.61 14.40
N LYS A 208 -15.83 -6.77 15.50
CA LYS A 208 -15.82 -5.82 16.63
C LYS A 208 -14.51 -5.94 17.40
N THR A 209 -14.04 -4.85 18.01
CA THR A 209 -12.87 -4.85 18.89
C THR A 209 -13.14 -5.71 20.12
N ARG A 210 -12.52 -6.89 20.18
CA ARG A 210 -12.59 -7.86 21.28
C ARG A 210 -11.30 -8.65 21.32
N LEU A 211 -10.88 -9.17 22.48
CA LEU A 211 -9.66 -9.98 22.63
C LEU A 211 -9.59 -11.18 21.67
N ARG A 212 -10.72 -11.87 21.43
CA ARG A 212 -10.79 -12.97 20.47
C ARG A 212 -10.56 -12.57 19.01
N ASN A 213 -10.61 -11.27 18.71
CA ASN A 213 -10.44 -10.72 17.36
C ASN A 213 -9.05 -10.13 17.13
N VAL A 214 -8.17 -10.20 18.12
CA VAL A 214 -6.76 -9.80 18.00
C VAL A 214 -6.09 -10.59 16.88
N GLU A 215 -5.26 -9.91 16.11
CA GLU A 215 -4.42 -10.51 15.09
C GLU A 215 -2.99 -10.65 15.60
N PHE A 216 -2.30 -11.68 15.15
CA PHE A 216 -0.90 -11.89 15.53
C PHE A 216 -0.15 -12.62 14.43
N GLY A 217 1.14 -12.37 14.37
CA GLY A 217 2.01 -12.98 13.39
C GLY A 217 3.46 -12.95 13.80
N GLY A 218 4.25 -13.70 13.06
CA GLY A 218 5.70 -13.73 13.22
C GLY A 218 6.40 -13.92 11.88
N ARG A 219 7.60 -13.36 11.77
CA ARG A 219 8.48 -13.49 10.62
C ARG A 219 9.90 -13.81 11.10
N LEU A 220 10.51 -14.80 10.51
CA LEU A 220 11.93 -15.12 10.62
C LEU A 220 12.59 -14.70 9.30
N SER A 221 13.47 -13.72 9.35
CA SER A 221 14.28 -13.30 8.20
C SER A 221 15.72 -13.75 8.42
N VAL A 222 16.32 -14.35 7.41
CA VAL A 222 17.69 -14.84 7.41
C VAL A 222 18.47 -14.11 6.32
N ASN A 223 19.54 -13.45 6.71
CA ASN A 223 20.40 -12.65 5.86
C ASN A 223 21.75 -13.36 5.74
N LEU A 224 22.01 -13.97 4.59
CA LEU A 224 23.29 -14.60 4.27
C LEU A 224 24.02 -13.79 3.21
N SER A 225 25.33 -14.06 3.08
CA SER A 225 26.10 -13.38 2.03
C SER A 225 25.53 -13.74 0.65
N GLY A 226 24.86 -12.75 0.01
CA GLY A 226 24.33 -12.88 -1.35
C GLY A 226 22.94 -13.52 -1.46
N ILE A 227 22.23 -13.79 -0.35
CA ILE A 227 20.83 -14.24 -0.38
C ILE A 227 20.12 -13.88 0.92
N ASP A 228 18.96 -13.25 0.77
CA ASP A 228 18.03 -12.96 1.85
C ASP A 228 16.77 -13.79 1.64
N PHE A 229 16.29 -14.43 2.70
CA PHE A 229 15.03 -15.14 2.66
C PHE A 229 14.28 -15.04 3.99
N SER A 230 12.96 -15.20 3.95
CA SER A 230 12.15 -15.18 5.15
C SER A 230 11.07 -16.24 5.14
N PHE A 231 10.61 -16.59 6.34
CA PHE A 231 9.39 -17.35 6.58
C PHE A 231 8.48 -16.53 7.48
N CYS A 232 7.18 -16.49 7.17
CA CYS A 232 6.22 -15.77 7.99
C CYS A 232 4.92 -16.55 8.18
N GLY A 233 4.26 -16.26 9.29
CA GLY A 233 2.92 -16.74 9.59
C GLY A 233 2.10 -15.61 10.20
N LEU A 234 0.85 -15.44 9.74
CA LEU A 234 -0.04 -14.38 10.18
C LEU A 234 -1.45 -14.93 10.38
N HIS A 235 -1.98 -14.79 11.58
CA HIS A 235 -3.38 -15.06 11.88
C HIS A 235 -4.13 -13.74 11.97
N THR A 236 -4.93 -13.46 10.95
CA THR A 236 -5.53 -12.14 10.69
C THR A 236 -6.97 -12.26 10.22
N TRP A 237 -7.51 -11.19 9.68
CA TRP A 237 -8.76 -11.14 8.96
C TRP A 237 -8.49 -10.88 7.47
N ASN A 238 -9.35 -11.39 6.59
CA ASN A 238 -9.36 -10.89 5.23
C ASN A 238 -9.58 -9.37 5.27
N LYS A 239 -8.55 -8.59 4.91
CA LYS A 239 -8.59 -7.12 4.98
C LYS A 239 -9.49 -6.53 3.89
N MET A 240 -9.50 -7.14 2.71
CA MET A 240 -10.42 -6.86 1.62
C MET A 240 -11.71 -7.66 1.84
N PRO A 241 -12.91 -7.04 1.87
CA PRO A 241 -14.15 -7.78 1.99
C PRO A 241 -14.46 -8.59 0.74
N ALA A 242 -15.12 -9.73 0.91
CA ALA A 242 -15.82 -10.40 -0.16
C ALA A 242 -17.31 -10.05 -0.12
N PHE A 243 -17.95 -10.02 -1.25
CA PHE A 243 -19.33 -9.54 -1.41
C PHE A 243 -20.33 -10.67 -1.54
N SER A 244 -21.51 -10.48 -0.91
CA SER A 244 -22.76 -11.17 -1.24
C SER A 244 -23.86 -10.13 -1.52
N TYR A 245 -24.95 -10.58 -2.07
CA TYR A 245 -26.02 -9.72 -2.58
C TYR A 245 -27.33 -10.07 -1.86
N ALA A 246 -27.90 -9.10 -1.13
CA ALA A 246 -29.19 -9.23 -0.47
C ALA A 246 -30.23 -8.38 -1.19
N VAL A 247 -31.26 -9.01 -1.74
CA VAL A 247 -32.37 -8.31 -2.40
C VAL A 247 -33.43 -7.99 -1.36
N ASP A 248 -34.04 -6.81 -1.42
CA ASP A 248 -35.12 -6.43 -0.54
C ASP A 248 -36.38 -7.31 -0.78
N PRO A 249 -37.29 -7.43 0.20
CA PRO A 249 -38.49 -8.28 0.05
C PRO A 249 -39.42 -7.87 -1.11
N ALA A 250 -39.36 -6.62 -1.56
CA ALA A 250 -40.13 -6.12 -2.69
C ALA A 250 -39.43 -6.37 -4.02
N GLY A 251 -38.16 -6.80 -4.04
CA GLY A 251 -37.40 -7.02 -5.26
C GLY A 251 -36.99 -5.73 -5.97
N ALA A 252 -37.08 -4.57 -5.29
CA ALA A 252 -36.87 -3.25 -5.89
C ALA A 252 -35.45 -2.73 -5.78
N ALA A 253 -34.66 -3.21 -4.80
CA ALA A 253 -33.31 -2.78 -4.54
C ALA A 253 -32.47 -3.93 -3.97
N MET A 254 -31.15 -3.76 -4.04
CA MET A 254 -30.16 -4.73 -3.57
C MET A 254 -29.16 -4.08 -2.61
N THR A 255 -28.75 -4.81 -1.59
CA THR A 255 -27.64 -4.43 -0.73
C THR A 255 -26.45 -5.33 -1.03
N VAL A 256 -25.32 -4.73 -1.33
CA VAL A 256 -24.03 -5.40 -1.47
C VAL A 256 -23.36 -5.45 -0.10
N VAL A 257 -23.29 -6.65 0.46
CA VAL A 257 -22.84 -6.84 1.84
C VAL A 257 -21.39 -7.31 1.85
N GLY A 258 -20.53 -6.57 2.54
CA GLY A 258 -19.12 -6.91 2.74
C GLY A 258 -18.92 -7.93 3.86
N HIS A 259 -18.19 -9.00 3.59
CA HIS A 259 -17.89 -10.08 4.53
C HIS A 259 -16.41 -10.17 4.84
N TYR A 260 -16.09 -10.29 6.11
CA TYR A 260 -14.73 -10.43 6.64
C TYR A 260 -14.63 -11.75 7.40
N ARG A 261 -13.68 -12.61 7.04
CA ARG A 261 -13.43 -13.90 7.71
C ARG A 261 -12.02 -13.96 8.26
N ARG A 262 -11.84 -14.82 9.28
CA ARG A 262 -10.51 -15.16 9.76
C ARG A 262 -9.71 -15.86 8.67
N LEU A 263 -8.48 -15.39 8.52
CA LEU A 263 -7.49 -15.86 7.57
C LEU A 263 -6.24 -16.27 8.33
N THR A 264 -5.65 -17.39 7.97
CA THR A 264 -4.29 -17.76 8.39
C THR A 264 -3.41 -17.85 7.16
N MET A 265 -2.38 -17.01 7.10
CA MET A 265 -1.40 -17.00 6.03
C MET A 265 -0.08 -17.59 6.51
N PHE A 266 0.51 -18.45 5.68
CA PHE A 266 1.91 -18.85 5.76
C PHE A 266 2.60 -18.42 4.50
N GLY A 267 3.77 -17.79 4.63
CA GLY A 267 4.48 -17.24 3.50
C GLY A 267 5.99 -17.40 3.61
N THR A 268 6.64 -17.29 2.48
CA THR A 268 8.10 -17.20 2.35
C THR A 268 8.45 -16.26 1.24
N ASP A 269 9.54 -15.56 1.40
CA ASP A 269 10.12 -14.72 0.35
C ASP A 269 11.62 -14.95 0.27
N VAL A 270 12.17 -14.68 -0.92
CA VAL A 270 13.59 -14.76 -1.21
C VAL A 270 14.00 -13.63 -2.15
N SER A 271 15.17 -13.05 -1.90
CA SER A 271 15.80 -12.09 -2.80
C SER A 271 17.30 -12.35 -2.87
N PHE A 272 17.86 -12.36 -4.09
CA PHE A 272 19.29 -12.54 -4.29
C PHE A 272 19.78 -11.84 -5.55
N PRO A 273 20.96 -11.19 -5.50
CA PRO A 273 21.60 -10.57 -6.66
C PRO A 273 22.39 -11.61 -7.48
N ILE A 274 22.31 -11.51 -8.81
CA ILE A 274 23.15 -12.26 -9.75
C ILE A 274 23.75 -11.27 -10.76
N GLY A 275 24.95 -10.79 -10.51
CA GLY A 275 25.58 -9.79 -11.35
C GLY A 275 24.78 -8.48 -11.40
N ARG A 276 24.17 -8.18 -12.54
CA ARG A 276 23.30 -6.99 -12.72
C ARG A 276 21.82 -7.27 -12.52
N PHE A 277 21.47 -8.45 -12.08
CA PHE A 277 20.08 -8.84 -11.82
C PHE A 277 19.85 -9.02 -10.33
N VAL A 278 18.64 -8.70 -9.88
CA VAL A 278 18.11 -9.11 -8.59
C VAL A 278 16.89 -9.98 -8.84
N VAL A 279 16.95 -11.23 -8.39
CA VAL A 279 15.83 -12.18 -8.50
C VAL A 279 15.06 -12.18 -7.20
N ARG A 280 13.74 -12.13 -7.30
CA ARG A 280 12.82 -12.15 -6.15
C ARG A 280 11.79 -13.24 -6.34
N GLY A 281 11.43 -13.89 -5.25
CA GLY A 281 10.36 -14.89 -5.22
C GLY A 281 9.52 -14.76 -3.97
N GLU A 282 8.21 -14.95 -4.08
CA GLU A 282 7.30 -15.06 -2.94
C GLU A 282 6.34 -16.23 -3.12
N LEU A 283 6.04 -16.92 -2.02
CA LEU A 283 4.97 -17.89 -1.94
C LEU A 283 4.09 -17.56 -0.73
N ALA A 284 2.78 -17.67 -0.88
CA ALA A 284 1.84 -17.51 0.23
C ALA A 284 0.69 -18.53 0.13
N ALA A 285 0.42 -19.21 1.24
CA ALA A 285 -0.74 -20.07 1.42
C ALA A 285 -1.72 -19.38 2.38
N ASN A 286 -2.87 -18.97 1.86
CA ASN A 286 -3.94 -18.33 2.61
C ASN A 286 -5.02 -19.38 2.93
N LEU A 287 -5.11 -19.77 4.19
CA LEU A 287 -6.12 -20.73 4.66
C LEU A 287 -7.40 -19.98 5.02
N ASN A 288 -8.53 -20.39 4.44
CA ASN A 288 -9.85 -19.82 4.65
C ASN A 288 -9.98 -18.35 4.13
N GLU A 289 -9.35 -18.04 3.00
CA GLU A 289 -9.56 -16.74 2.33
C GLU A 289 -11.01 -16.64 1.83
N VAL A 290 -11.71 -15.58 2.22
CA VAL A 290 -13.11 -15.37 1.82
C VAL A 290 -13.18 -15.02 0.34
N GLN A 291 -14.14 -15.64 -0.38
CA GLN A 291 -14.36 -15.44 -1.82
C GLN A 291 -15.72 -14.82 -2.09
N ASN A 292 -15.82 -13.98 -3.14
CA ASN A 292 -17.05 -13.36 -3.58
C ASN A 292 -18.10 -14.41 -3.95
N ALA A 293 -19.34 -14.16 -3.54
CA ALA A 293 -20.47 -14.99 -3.90
C ALA A 293 -21.02 -14.64 -5.30
N GLU A 294 -21.58 -15.62 -5.99
CA GLU A 294 -22.51 -15.38 -7.09
C GLU A 294 -23.82 -14.79 -6.55
N PHE A 295 -24.58 -14.14 -7.41
CA PHE A 295 -25.92 -13.64 -7.05
C PHE A 295 -26.82 -14.79 -6.54
N GLY A 296 -27.44 -14.58 -5.37
CA GLY A 296 -28.25 -15.59 -4.70
C GLY A 296 -27.46 -16.67 -3.94
N SER A 297 -26.15 -16.53 -3.84
CA SER A 297 -25.27 -17.45 -3.10
C SER A 297 -24.63 -16.77 -1.89
N GLU A 298 -23.98 -17.56 -1.05
CA GLU A 298 -23.27 -17.13 0.16
C GLU A 298 -21.75 -17.09 -0.07
N VAL A 299 -21.05 -16.14 0.57
CA VAL A 299 -19.59 -16.13 0.58
C VAL A 299 -19.03 -17.36 1.26
N GLN A 300 -17.94 -17.89 0.73
CA GLN A 300 -17.29 -19.09 1.28
C GLN A 300 -15.79 -18.87 1.41
N GLY A 301 -15.20 -19.47 2.45
CA GLY A 301 -13.75 -19.53 2.59
C GLY A 301 -13.14 -20.61 1.71
N ARG A 302 -11.98 -20.32 1.10
CA ARG A 302 -11.19 -21.29 0.32
C ARG A 302 -9.72 -21.18 0.70
N ASN A 303 -9.00 -22.27 0.55
CA ASN A 303 -7.55 -22.21 0.62
C ASN A 303 -7.02 -21.67 -0.72
N VAL A 304 -6.19 -20.66 -0.63
CA VAL A 304 -5.64 -19.96 -1.78
C VAL A 304 -4.12 -20.02 -1.75
N PHE A 305 -3.52 -20.35 -2.89
CA PHE A 305 -2.08 -20.41 -3.05
C PHE A 305 -1.65 -19.32 -4.03
N ASN A 306 -0.68 -18.51 -3.60
CA ASN A 306 -0.12 -17.44 -4.39
C ASN A 306 1.37 -17.69 -4.59
N ALA A 307 1.88 -17.44 -5.79
CA ALA A 307 3.29 -17.51 -6.12
C ALA A 307 3.68 -16.30 -6.97
N LEU A 308 4.87 -15.74 -6.72
CA LEU A 308 5.43 -14.64 -7.48
C LEU A 308 6.88 -14.95 -7.84
N LEU A 309 7.26 -14.59 -9.05
CA LEU A 309 8.63 -14.49 -9.50
C LEU A 309 8.86 -13.10 -10.11
N GLY A 310 9.94 -12.45 -9.71
CA GLY A 310 10.34 -11.13 -10.19
C GLY A 310 11.83 -11.06 -10.52
N VAL A 311 12.17 -10.20 -11.45
CA VAL A 311 13.56 -9.91 -11.83
C VAL A 311 13.71 -8.43 -12.07
N ASP A 312 14.68 -7.82 -11.37
CA ASP A 312 15.14 -6.47 -11.66
C ASP A 312 16.46 -6.56 -12.43
N TRP A 313 16.60 -5.79 -13.47
CA TRP A 313 17.79 -5.71 -14.30
C TRP A 313 18.34 -4.28 -14.31
N TYR A 314 19.52 -4.11 -13.73
CA TYR A 314 20.30 -2.87 -13.76
C TYR A 314 21.17 -2.85 -15.02
N VAL A 315 20.61 -2.34 -16.12
CA VAL A 315 21.22 -2.38 -17.46
C VAL A 315 22.53 -1.60 -17.51
N GLY A 316 22.63 -0.55 -16.71
CA GLY A 316 23.72 0.43 -16.70
C GLY A 316 23.26 1.76 -17.30
N ASN A 317 24.08 2.81 -17.16
CA ASN A 317 23.72 4.17 -17.57
C ASN A 317 22.37 4.61 -16.99
N ASP A 318 22.12 4.31 -15.71
CA ASP A 318 20.93 4.68 -14.95
C ASP A 318 19.60 4.15 -15.51
N TRP A 319 19.64 3.05 -16.26
CA TRP A 319 18.47 2.27 -16.67
C TRP A 319 18.19 1.16 -15.67
N MET A 320 16.94 1.05 -15.25
CA MET A 320 16.45 -0.10 -14.50
C MET A 320 15.19 -0.65 -15.19
N LEU A 321 15.14 -1.96 -15.36
CA LEU A 321 13.98 -2.71 -15.82
C LEU A 321 13.58 -3.71 -14.74
N SER A 322 12.28 -3.78 -14.43
CA SER A 322 11.75 -4.79 -13.53
C SER A 322 10.56 -5.47 -14.18
N ALA A 323 10.47 -6.78 -14.02
CA ALA A 323 9.32 -7.56 -14.44
C ALA A 323 8.97 -8.58 -13.37
N GLN A 324 7.68 -8.71 -13.04
CA GLN A 324 7.17 -9.67 -12.08
C GLN A 324 5.91 -10.35 -12.64
N TYR A 325 5.70 -11.59 -12.24
CA TYR A 325 4.46 -12.31 -12.47
C TYR A 325 4.00 -12.97 -11.19
N ALA A 326 2.76 -12.72 -10.81
CA ALA A 326 2.09 -13.35 -9.70
C ALA A 326 0.94 -14.22 -10.18
N HIS A 327 0.87 -15.44 -9.66
CA HIS A 327 -0.18 -16.42 -9.92
C HIS A 327 -0.95 -16.72 -8.63
N LYS A 328 -2.29 -16.72 -8.72
CA LYS A 328 -3.19 -17.09 -7.63
C LYS A 328 -3.99 -18.34 -8.04
N HIS A 329 -4.04 -19.34 -7.17
CA HIS A 329 -4.84 -20.55 -7.34
C HIS A 329 -5.85 -20.69 -6.18
N VAL A 330 -7.13 -20.81 -6.49
CA VAL A 330 -8.21 -21.02 -5.51
C VAL A 330 -8.57 -22.51 -5.47
N GLY A 331 -8.34 -23.13 -4.32
CA GLY A 331 -8.60 -24.56 -4.10
C GLY A 331 -10.07 -24.87 -3.79
N GLY A 332 -10.45 -26.14 -3.90
CA GLY A 332 -11.79 -26.64 -3.56
C GLY A 332 -12.87 -26.37 -4.63
N SER A 333 -14.13 -26.55 -4.27
CA SER A 333 -15.27 -26.26 -5.15
C SER A 333 -15.49 -24.75 -5.31
N LEU A 334 -15.78 -24.28 -6.50
CA LEU A 334 -16.13 -22.88 -6.79
C LEU A 334 -17.63 -22.66 -7.01
N ALA A 335 -18.46 -23.69 -6.77
CA ALA A 335 -19.90 -23.57 -6.94
C ALA A 335 -20.47 -22.45 -6.05
N GLY A 336 -21.23 -21.53 -6.64
CA GLY A 336 -21.83 -20.37 -5.98
C GLY A 336 -20.82 -19.23 -5.68
N LEU A 337 -19.61 -19.27 -6.26
CA LEU A 337 -18.58 -18.26 -6.09
C LEU A 337 -18.25 -17.54 -7.40
N SER A 338 -18.23 -16.23 -7.36
CA SER A 338 -17.83 -15.37 -8.48
C SER A 338 -16.33 -15.16 -8.51
N VAL A 339 -15.57 -16.24 -8.73
CA VAL A 339 -14.10 -16.21 -8.79
C VAL A 339 -13.57 -17.18 -9.84
N LEU A 340 -12.42 -16.86 -10.42
CA LEU A 340 -11.67 -17.79 -11.26
C LEU A 340 -10.78 -18.70 -10.41
N ARG A 341 -10.62 -19.95 -10.84
CA ARG A 341 -9.71 -20.90 -10.18
C ARG A 341 -8.27 -20.44 -10.22
N ASN A 342 -7.85 -19.90 -11.33
CA ASN A 342 -6.50 -19.39 -11.54
C ASN A 342 -6.57 -17.97 -12.07
N THR A 343 -5.80 -17.07 -11.47
CA THR A 343 -5.64 -15.71 -11.95
C THR A 343 -4.15 -15.34 -11.96
N GLY A 344 -3.77 -14.53 -12.93
CA GLY A 344 -2.40 -14.07 -13.09
C GLY A 344 -2.35 -12.56 -13.27
N VAL A 345 -1.40 -11.92 -12.61
CA VAL A 345 -1.08 -10.50 -12.78
C VAL A 345 0.41 -10.36 -13.05
N ALA A 346 0.77 -9.58 -14.06
CA ALA A 346 2.15 -9.20 -14.31
C ALA A 346 2.35 -7.71 -14.02
N THR A 347 3.57 -7.34 -13.60
CA THR A 347 4.00 -5.94 -13.55
C THR A 347 5.27 -5.77 -14.37
N VAL A 348 5.38 -4.62 -15.02
CA VAL A 348 6.59 -4.22 -15.76
C VAL A 348 6.90 -2.79 -15.39
N ARG A 349 8.15 -2.53 -14.99
CA ARG A 349 8.67 -1.19 -14.74
C ARG A 349 9.89 -0.94 -15.63
N VAL A 350 9.95 0.24 -16.20
CA VAL A 350 11.12 0.77 -16.88
C VAL A 350 11.39 2.15 -16.31
N SER A 351 12.59 2.40 -15.83
CA SER A 351 13.00 3.73 -15.37
C SER A 351 14.35 4.15 -15.91
N LYS A 352 14.51 5.45 -16.05
CA LYS A 352 15.73 6.11 -16.54
C LYS A 352 15.95 7.41 -15.79
N GLU A 353 17.12 7.56 -15.21
CA GLU A 353 17.58 8.82 -14.62
C GLU A 353 18.47 9.57 -15.62
N LEU A 354 18.33 10.88 -15.67
CA LEU A 354 19.01 11.77 -16.58
C LEU A 354 19.52 13.00 -15.84
N PHE A 355 20.54 13.68 -16.42
CA PHE A 355 21.09 14.94 -15.90
C PHE A 355 21.52 14.86 -14.43
N ARG A 356 22.25 13.80 -14.05
CA ARG A 356 22.68 13.53 -12.66
C ARG A 356 21.48 13.44 -11.70
N ASN A 357 20.47 12.65 -12.09
CA ASN A 357 19.24 12.35 -11.34
C ASN A 357 18.27 13.55 -11.19
N THR A 358 18.53 14.68 -11.88
CA THR A 358 17.62 15.82 -11.87
C THR A 358 16.31 15.53 -12.63
N LEU A 359 16.34 14.63 -13.61
CA LEU A 359 15.16 14.20 -14.37
C LEU A 359 15.02 12.68 -14.30
N ALA A 360 13.90 12.22 -13.76
CA ALA A 360 13.57 10.79 -13.71
C ALA A 360 12.35 10.50 -14.59
N LEU A 361 12.51 9.54 -15.50
CA LEU A 361 11.44 9.03 -16.35
C LEU A 361 11.08 7.63 -15.88
N SER A 362 9.80 7.34 -15.75
CA SER A 362 9.33 6.01 -15.35
C SER A 362 8.06 5.61 -16.09
N SER A 363 7.99 4.33 -16.43
CA SER A 363 6.77 3.67 -16.88
C SER A 363 6.55 2.46 -15.98
N PHE A 364 5.37 2.34 -15.39
CA PHE A 364 4.96 1.22 -14.57
C PHE A 364 3.63 0.68 -15.05
N ALA A 365 3.57 -0.62 -15.36
CA ALA A 365 2.36 -1.27 -15.84
C ALA A 365 1.93 -2.42 -14.92
N TYR A 366 0.62 -2.51 -14.66
CA TYR A 366 -0.08 -3.71 -14.23
C TYR A 366 -0.78 -4.33 -15.42
N ILE A 367 -0.67 -5.63 -15.59
CA ILE A 367 -1.30 -6.41 -16.65
C ILE A 367 -2.11 -7.51 -16.00
N ASP A 368 -3.44 -7.44 -16.08
CA ASP A 368 -4.33 -8.54 -15.69
C ASP A 368 -4.30 -9.59 -16.80
N VAL A 369 -3.43 -10.59 -16.63
CA VAL A 369 -3.23 -11.65 -17.63
C VAL A 369 -4.47 -12.53 -17.79
N SER A 370 -5.34 -12.58 -16.77
CA SER A 370 -6.53 -13.43 -16.77
C SER A 370 -7.70 -12.84 -17.55
N HIS A 371 -7.81 -11.50 -17.59
CA HIS A 371 -8.92 -10.80 -18.24
C HIS A 371 -8.47 -9.85 -19.34
N GLY A 372 -7.17 -9.72 -19.59
CA GLY A 372 -6.62 -8.86 -20.65
C GLY A 372 -6.60 -7.36 -20.32
N GLY A 373 -6.81 -6.98 -19.05
CA GLY A 373 -6.80 -5.59 -18.63
C GLY A 373 -5.39 -5.04 -18.39
N VAL A 374 -5.21 -3.73 -18.57
CA VAL A 374 -3.96 -3.04 -18.31
C VAL A 374 -4.19 -1.70 -17.62
N PHE A 375 -3.34 -1.41 -16.64
CA PHE A 375 -3.07 -0.08 -16.11
C PHE A 375 -1.61 0.25 -16.39
N ASN A 376 -1.33 1.45 -16.93
CA ASN A 376 0.04 1.92 -17.11
C ASN A 376 0.16 3.37 -16.63
N ARG A 377 1.13 3.61 -15.74
CA ARG A 377 1.49 4.94 -15.25
C ARG A 377 2.81 5.38 -15.88
N LEU A 378 2.75 6.41 -16.70
CA LEU A 378 3.91 7.13 -17.20
C LEU A 378 4.17 8.33 -16.31
N SER A 379 5.40 8.58 -15.93
CA SER A 379 5.78 9.74 -15.14
C SER A 379 7.10 10.35 -15.56
N CYS A 380 7.18 11.66 -15.44
CA CYS A 380 8.36 12.47 -15.64
C CYS A 380 8.51 13.37 -14.41
N LYS A 381 9.48 13.10 -13.55
CA LYS A 381 9.81 13.90 -12.37
C LYS A 381 11.01 14.78 -12.70
N TYR A 382 10.90 16.06 -12.40
CA TYR A 382 11.97 17.05 -12.53
C TYR A 382 12.22 17.74 -11.18
N ASP A 383 13.42 17.61 -10.64
CA ASP A 383 13.83 18.26 -9.41
C ASP A 383 14.38 19.65 -9.76
N LEU A 384 13.61 20.71 -9.44
CA LEU A 384 14.03 22.09 -9.65
C LEU A 384 15.18 22.47 -8.72
N ASN A 385 15.16 21.94 -7.51
CA ASN A 385 16.22 21.99 -6.50
C ASN A 385 15.95 20.88 -5.47
N ASP A 386 16.77 20.79 -4.42
CA ASP A 386 16.67 19.75 -3.36
C ASP A 386 15.33 19.77 -2.60
N GLN A 387 14.57 20.86 -2.67
CA GLN A 387 13.31 21.02 -1.94
C GLN A 387 12.07 20.94 -2.85
N ILE A 388 12.19 21.32 -4.13
CA ILE A 388 11.05 21.47 -5.04
C ILE A 388 11.16 20.48 -6.18
N SER A 389 10.16 19.63 -6.31
CA SER A 389 10.02 18.71 -7.44
C SER A 389 8.68 18.92 -8.16
N LEU A 390 8.72 18.85 -9.48
CA LEU A 390 7.55 18.83 -10.37
C LEU A 390 7.48 17.45 -11.02
N THR A 391 6.34 16.79 -10.88
CA THR A 391 6.08 15.53 -11.58
C THR A 391 4.86 15.68 -12.45
N ALA A 392 4.91 15.23 -13.68
CA ALA A 392 3.78 15.15 -14.58
C ALA A 392 3.69 13.73 -15.15
N GLY A 393 2.49 13.30 -15.49
CA GLY A 393 2.32 11.95 -15.98
C GLY A 393 1.02 11.70 -16.70
N TYR A 394 0.89 10.48 -17.16
CA TYR A 394 -0.30 9.94 -17.81
C TYR A 394 -0.59 8.56 -17.29
N ASP A 395 -1.79 8.36 -16.79
CA ASP A 395 -2.30 7.07 -16.36
C ASP A 395 -3.26 6.52 -17.42
N TYR A 396 -2.95 5.36 -17.95
CA TYR A 396 -3.74 4.67 -18.96
C TYR A 396 -4.44 3.47 -18.34
N PHE A 397 -5.77 3.40 -18.50
CA PHE A 397 -6.59 2.25 -18.12
C PHE A 397 -7.29 1.68 -19.33
N HIS A 398 -7.22 0.36 -19.50
CA HIS A 398 -7.96 -0.35 -20.52
C HIS A 398 -8.31 -1.76 -20.04
N ALA A 399 -9.59 -2.10 -20.03
CA ALA A 399 -10.06 -3.46 -19.76
C ALA A 399 -11.53 -3.60 -20.14
N ASP A 400 -11.88 -4.76 -20.66
CA ASP A 400 -13.28 -5.17 -20.89
C ASP A 400 -13.85 -5.98 -19.72
N ALA A 401 -12.96 -6.58 -18.89
CA ALA A 401 -13.33 -7.37 -17.72
C ALA A 401 -12.23 -7.28 -16.65
N GLY A 402 -12.47 -7.88 -15.47
CA GLY A 402 -11.49 -7.94 -14.39
C GLY A 402 -11.39 -6.66 -13.58
N MET A 403 -10.28 -6.53 -12.85
CA MET A 403 -10.10 -5.48 -11.84
C MET A 403 -10.06 -4.05 -12.40
N PHE A 404 -9.66 -3.88 -13.67
CA PHE A 404 -9.54 -2.56 -14.30
C PHE A 404 -10.78 -2.16 -15.10
N ALA A 405 -11.75 -3.04 -15.31
CA ALA A 405 -12.91 -2.77 -16.16
C ALA A 405 -13.73 -1.55 -15.70
N MET A 406 -13.95 -1.43 -14.36
CA MET A 406 -14.69 -0.30 -13.80
C MET A 406 -13.97 1.04 -13.95
N TYR A 407 -12.66 1.02 -14.22
CA TYR A 407 -11.80 2.21 -14.37
C TYR A 407 -11.34 2.44 -15.80
N SER A 408 -11.82 1.68 -16.78
CA SER A 408 -11.37 1.76 -18.17
C SER A 408 -11.56 3.14 -18.82
N ARG A 409 -12.45 3.97 -18.27
CA ARG A 409 -12.69 5.36 -18.71
C ARG A 409 -11.94 6.41 -17.89
N ASN A 410 -11.11 6.00 -16.93
CA ASN A 410 -10.41 6.91 -16.01
C ASN A 410 -8.94 7.15 -16.43
N SER A 411 -8.62 6.96 -17.72
CA SER A 411 -7.32 7.42 -18.23
C SER A 411 -7.17 8.93 -18.02
N GLU A 412 -6.05 9.35 -17.43
CA GLU A 412 -5.86 10.73 -16.97
C GLU A 412 -4.48 11.28 -17.25
N VAL A 413 -4.42 12.58 -17.48
CA VAL A 413 -3.18 13.37 -17.35
C VAL A 413 -3.15 13.98 -15.95
N TRP A 414 -1.97 13.97 -15.32
CA TRP A 414 -1.85 14.49 -13.98
C TRP A 414 -0.56 15.29 -13.77
N VAL A 415 -0.57 16.17 -12.78
CA VAL A 415 0.56 16.97 -12.36
C VAL A 415 0.63 17.03 -10.85
N LYS A 416 1.84 16.96 -10.30
CA LYS A 416 2.15 17.06 -8.87
C LYS A 416 3.29 18.02 -8.68
N LEU A 417 3.10 19.02 -7.82
CA LEU A 417 4.16 19.88 -7.33
C LEU A 417 4.38 19.57 -5.85
N LYS A 418 5.61 19.31 -5.45
CA LYS A 418 5.98 19.00 -4.06
C LYS A 418 7.08 19.94 -3.59
N TYR A 419 6.93 20.48 -2.38
CA TYR A 419 7.94 21.22 -1.64
C TYR A 419 8.23 20.50 -0.32
N GLY A 420 9.48 20.08 -0.12
CA GLY A 420 9.96 19.43 1.10
C GLY A 420 10.74 20.41 2.00
N PHE A 421 10.67 20.21 3.31
CA PHE A 421 11.41 21.00 4.30
C PHE A 421 11.83 20.19 5.52
#